data_666a182d7bf47f62e7674f699241b3ea
#
_entry.id   666a182d7bf47f62e7674f699241b3ea
#
_cell.length_a   1.000
_cell.length_b   1.000
_cell.length_c   1.000
_cell.angle_alpha   90.00
_cell.angle_beta   90.00
_cell.angle_gamma   90.00
#
_symmetry.space_group_name_H-M   'P 1'
#
loop_
_entity.id
_entity.type
_entity.pdbx_description
1 polymer ?
#
loop_
_entity_poly.entity_id
_entity_poly.type
_entity_poly.pdbx_seq_one_letter_code
_entity_poly.pdbx_strand_id
1 'polypeptide(L)'
;MPENSDFLSIMDRTQRRIQIIQACLALQQQVAATAKQEMDSAQQQSNDYGANVDRYDSYRTKMMRQRDMYAKQLSNANASIRVLQELLRHAPFDVVEHGAIVVTDKQRFFLSAGIGKFMVPYQSPVDVPQEVFFAISAQTPIYMALKGKRVGDSITFNGMTQTVQEIL
;
A
#
# COMPACT_ATOMS: atom_id res chain seq x y z
N MET A 1 29.52 -19.28 -19.89
CA MET A 1 28.07 -19.10 -20.13
C MET A 1 27.43 -18.41 -18.97
N PRO A 2 27.39 -17.07 -18.92
CA PRO A 2 26.82 -16.34 -17.79
C PRO A 2 25.28 -16.17 -17.85
N GLU A 3 24.61 -16.60 -18.90
CA GLU A 3 23.22 -16.24 -19.17
C GLU A 3 22.15 -16.90 -18.26
N ASN A 4 22.45 -18.01 -17.61
CA ASN A 4 21.47 -18.75 -16.82
C ASN A 4 21.30 -18.21 -15.37
N SER A 5 22.35 -17.67 -14.77
CA SER A 5 22.28 -17.14 -13.41
C SER A 5 21.59 -15.77 -13.34
N ASP A 6 21.81 -14.93 -14.35
CA ASP A 6 21.18 -13.61 -14.43
C ASP A 6 19.66 -13.73 -14.71
N PHE A 7 19.28 -14.67 -15.57
CA PHE A 7 17.87 -14.95 -15.86
C PHE A 7 17.12 -15.46 -14.62
N LEU A 8 17.70 -16.39 -13.87
CA LEU A 8 17.12 -16.90 -12.62
C LEU A 8 17.00 -15.80 -11.57
N SER A 9 18.00 -14.94 -11.44
CA SER A 9 17.98 -13.79 -10.53
C SER A 9 16.89 -12.77 -10.88
N ILE A 10 16.70 -12.48 -12.16
CA ILE A 10 15.63 -11.58 -12.63
C ILE A 10 14.25 -12.19 -12.39
N MET A 11 14.10 -13.48 -12.63
CA MET A 11 12.85 -14.20 -12.35
C MET A 11 12.49 -14.18 -10.87
N ASP A 12 13.47 -14.39 -10.00
CA ASP A 12 13.29 -14.35 -8.55
C ASP A 12 12.90 -12.94 -8.07
N ARG A 13 13.58 -11.89 -8.54
CA ARG A 13 13.25 -10.49 -8.24
C ARG A 13 11.83 -10.13 -8.70
N THR A 14 11.45 -10.55 -9.89
CA THR A 14 10.12 -10.30 -10.44
C THR A 14 9.05 -10.99 -9.61
N GLN A 15 9.25 -12.26 -9.27
CA GLN A 15 8.30 -13.02 -8.45
C GLN A 15 8.13 -12.41 -7.05
N ARG A 16 9.24 -12.04 -6.41
CA ARG A 16 9.22 -11.38 -5.11
C ARG A 16 8.49 -10.04 -5.15
N ARG A 17 8.75 -9.21 -6.19
CA ARG A 17 8.04 -7.97 -6.42
C ARG A 17 6.53 -8.17 -6.52
N ILE A 18 6.09 -9.14 -7.33
CA ILE A 18 4.67 -9.47 -7.53
C ILE A 18 4.03 -9.85 -6.19
N GLN A 19 4.66 -10.69 -5.38
CA GLN A 19 4.14 -11.10 -4.08
C GLN A 19 3.94 -9.92 -3.12
N ILE A 20 4.91 -9.01 -3.06
CA ILE A 20 4.83 -7.81 -2.21
C ILE A 20 3.68 -6.90 -2.65
N ILE A 21 3.56 -6.65 -3.96
CA ILE A 21 2.47 -5.81 -4.49
C ILE A 21 1.11 -6.48 -4.28
N GLN A 22 1.00 -7.80 -4.48
CA GLN A 22 -0.24 -8.54 -4.24
C GLN A 22 -0.68 -8.50 -2.77
N ALA A 23 0.24 -8.57 -1.82
CA ALA A 23 -0.08 -8.42 -0.39
C ALA A 23 -0.63 -7.02 -0.07
N CYS A 24 -0.02 -5.98 -0.63
CA CYS A 24 -0.50 -4.61 -0.50
C CYS A 24 -1.87 -4.42 -1.16
N LEU A 25 -2.07 -5.01 -2.34
CA LEU A 25 -3.34 -4.97 -3.08
C LEU A 25 -4.46 -5.66 -2.30
N ALA A 26 -4.21 -6.85 -1.73
CA ALA A 26 -5.18 -7.57 -0.92
C ALA A 26 -5.63 -6.75 0.30
N LEU A 27 -4.70 -6.06 0.97
CA LEU A 27 -5.03 -5.15 2.07
C LEU A 27 -5.97 -4.02 1.60
N GLN A 28 -5.68 -3.38 0.47
CA GLN A 28 -6.50 -2.31 -0.05
C GLN A 28 -7.88 -2.77 -0.52
N GLN A 29 -7.98 -3.96 -1.09
CA GLN A 29 -9.25 -4.58 -1.44
C GLN A 29 -10.11 -4.85 -0.21
N GLN A 30 -9.51 -5.30 0.89
CA GLN A 30 -10.22 -5.48 2.16
C GLN A 30 -10.70 -4.14 2.73
N VAL A 31 -9.87 -3.10 2.70
CA VAL A 31 -10.24 -1.74 3.13
C VAL A 31 -11.42 -1.22 2.29
N ALA A 32 -11.38 -1.39 0.98
CA ALA A 32 -12.46 -0.99 0.08
C ALA A 32 -13.78 -1.75 0.35
N ALA A 33 -13.71 -3.07 0.57
CA ALA A 33 -14.87 -3.89 0.88
C ALA A 33 -15.52 -3.48 2.21
N THR A 34 -14.72 -3.27 3.26
CA THR A 34 -15.20 -2.81 4.56
C THR A 34 -15.82 -1.42 4.46
N ALA A 35 -15.15 -0.47 3.79
CA ALA A 35 -15.67 0.88 3.61
C ALA A 35 -17.00 0.88 2.85
N LYS A 36 -17.13 0.03 1.82
CA LYS A 36 -18.40 -0.12 1.09
C LYS A 36 -19.52 -0.65 1.98
N GLN A 37 -19.25 -1.69 2.76
CA GLN A 37 -20.22 -2.27 3.68
C GLN A 37 -20.71 -1.26 4.72
N GLU A 38 -19.79 -0.51 5.33
CA GLU A 38 -20.11 0.52 6.32
C GLU A 38 -20.85 1.70 5.71
N MET A 39 -20.49 2.10 4.49
CA MET A 39 -21.21 3.13 3.73
C MET A 39 -22.65 2.72 3.47
N ASP A 40 -22.88 1.49 2.98
CA ASP A 40 -24.20 0.96 2.66
C ASP A 40 -25.05 0.84 3.94
N SER A 41 -24.45 0.38 5.04
CA SER A 41 -25.10 0.30 6.36
C SER A 41 -25.54 1.68 6.89
N ALA A 42 -24.66 2.68 6.80
CA ALA A 42 -24.98 4.04 7.23
C ALA A 42 -26.09 4.66 6.36
N GLN A 43 -26.10 4.38 5.05
CA GLN A 43 -27.15 4.82 4.14
C GLN A 43 -28.49 4.17 4.48
N GLN A 44 -28.52 2.88 4.75
CA GLN A 44 -29.73 2.15 5.15
C GLN A 44 -30.27 2.69 6.47
N GLN A 45 -29.44 2.85 7.48
CA GLN A 45 -29.85 3.42 8.77
C GLN A 45 -30.42 4.84 8.63
N SER A 46 -29.85 5.66 7.72
CA SER A 46 -30.40 6.99 7.41
C SER A 46 -31.80 6.93 6.75
N ASN A 47 -32.03 5.90 5.91
CA ASN A 47 -33.30 5.71 5.19
C ASN A 47 -34.41 5.14 6.10
N ASP A 48 -34.05 4.20 7.00
CA ASP A 48 -35.00 3.53 7.89
C ASP A 48 -35.62 4.47 8.92
N TYR A 49 -34.94 5.57 9.23
CA TYR A 49 -35.47 6.65 10.04
C TYR A 49 -36.31 7.61 9.21
N GLY A 50 -37.46 7.15 8.74
CA GLY A 50 -38.40 7.85 7.89
C GLY A 50 -38.67 9.34 8.19
N ALA A 51 -39.46 9.97 7.34
CA ALA A 51 -39.68 11.42 7.20
C ALA A 51 -40.25 12.20 8.41
N ASN A 52 -40.16 11.75 9.65
CA ASN A 52 -40.78 12.38 10.81
C ASN A 52 -39.76 13.10 11.75
N VAL A 53 -39.74 14.39 11.59
CA VAL A 53 -39.79 15.52 12.56
C VAL A 53 -38.72 15.61 13.66
N ASP A 54 -37.99 16.73 13.61
CA ASP A 54 -37.21 17.49 14.65
C ASP A 54 -36.25 16.74 15.61
N ARG A 55 -36.62 15.63 16.18
CA ARG A 55 -35.72 14.88 17.09
C ARG A 55 -34.74 13.95 16.39
N TYR A 56 -35.02 13.55 15.18
CA TYR A 56 -34.25 12.57 14.41
C TYR A 56 -33.34 13.19 13.35
N ASP A 57 -33.41 14.49 13.15
CA ASP A 57 -32.61 15.21 12.16
C ASP A 57 -31.11 15.15 12.52
N SER A 58 -30.76 15.18 13.80
CA SER A 58 -29.38 15.02 14.24
C SER A 58 -28.82 13.62 14.02
N TYR A 59 -29.66 12.57 14.18
CA TYR A 59 -29.25 11.19 13.94
C TYR A 59 -29.05 10.93 12.44
N ARG A 60 -30.01 11.32 11.63
CA ARG A 60 -29.93 11.24 10.18
C ARG A 60 -28.71 11.98 9.63
N THR A 61 -28.47 13.20 10.09
CA THR A 61 -27.29 13.99 9.73
C THR A 61 -26.00 13.28 10.13
N LYS A 62 -25.97 12.64 11.32
CA LYS A 62 -24.84 11.83 11.76
C LYS A 62 -24.58 10.64 10.83
N MET A 63 -25.63 9.90 10.45
CA MET A 63 -25.52 8.76 9.54
C MET A 63 -25.06 9.19 8.14
N MET A 64 -25.55 10.31 7.64
CA MET A 64 -25.12 10.86 6.35
C MET A 64 -23.63 11.27 6.38
N ARG A 65 -23.17 11.90 7.44
CA ARG A 65 -21.72 12.24 7.62
C ARG A 65 -20.87 10.97 7.68
N GLN A 66 -21.34 9.94 8.36
CA GLN A 66 -20.64 8.66 8.46
C GLN A 66 -20.57 7.98 7.09
N ARG A 67 -21.66 7.95 6.35
CA ARG A 67 -21.70 7.47 4.95
C ARG A 67 -20.69 8.22 4.08
N ASP A 68 -20.64 9.54 4.17
CA ASP A 68 -19.74 10.37 3.35
C ASP A 68 -18.27 10.13 3.70
N MET A 69 -17.97 9.90 4.97
CA MET A 69 -16.64 9.51 5.44
C MET A 69 -16.21 8.16 4.82
N TYR A 70 -17.07 7.16 4.85
CA TYR A 70 -16.77 5.85 4.26
C TYR A 70 -16.75 5.90 2.73
N ALA A 71 -17.57 6.73 2.09
CA ALA A 71 -17.52 6.96 0.64
C ALA A 71 -16.16 7.53 0.22
N LYS A 72 -15.62 8.47 0.98
CA LYS A 72 -14.28 9.01 0.76
C LYS A 72 -13.19 7.95 0.96
N GLN A 73 -13.30 7.14 2.01
CA GLN A 73 -12.36 6.05 2.27
C GLN A 73 -12.38 5.01 1.15
N LEU A 74 -13.55 4.62 0.67
CA LEU A 74 -13.73 3.73 -0.47
C LEU A 74 -13.12 4.30 -1.75
N SER A 75 -13.34 5.58 -2.03
CA SER A 75 -12.75 6.27 -3.19
C SER A 75 -11.23 6.26 -3.14
N ASN A 76 -10.63 6.55 -1.98
CA ASN A 76 -9.19 6.53 -1.80
C ASN A 76 -8.61 5.12 -1.95
N ALA A 77 -9.26 4.10 -1.38
CA ALA A 77 -8.84 2.72 -1.51
C ALA A 77 -8.90 2.25 -2.98
N ASN A 78 -9.95 2.60 -3.71
CA ASN A 78 -10.08 2.27 -5.13
C ASN A 78 -9.00 2.97 -5.99
N ALA A 79 -8.64 4.21 -5.67
CA ALA A 79 -7.54 4.91 -6.34
C ALA A 79 -6.20 4.19 -6.10
N SER A 80 -5.92 3.79 -4.86
CA SER A 80 -4.73 3.01 -4.51
C SER A 80 -4.70 1.66 -5.23
N ILE A 81 -5.82 0.95 -5.30
CA ILE A 81 -5.96 -0.33 -6.01
C ILE A 81 -5.58 -0.18 -7.49
N ARG A 82 -6.05 0.87 -8.16
CA ARG A 82 -5.70 1.12 -9.57
C ARG A 82 -4.20 1.32 -9.77
N VAL A 83 -3.57 2.12 -8.91
CA VAL A 83 -2.11 2.35 -8.94
C VAL A 83 -1.36 1.02 -8.75
N LEU A 84 -1.75 0.22 -7.76
CA LEU A 84 -1.11 -1.07 -7.49
C LEU A 84 -1.26 -2.07 -8.64
N GLN A 85 -2.43 -2.12 -9.28
CA GLN A 85 -2.70 -2.97 -10.44
C GLN A 85 -1.84 -2.57 -11.64
N GLU A 86 -1.60 -1.28 -11.82
CA GLU A 86 -0.72 -0.77 -12.87
C GLU A 86 0.73 -1.16 -12.60
N LEU A 87 1.19 -0.98 -11.35
CA LEU A 87 2.54 -1.31 -10.91
C LEU A 87 2.88 -2.82 -10.98
N LEU A 88 1.88 -3.71 -10.92
CA LEU A 88 2.07 -5.15 -11.13
C LEU A 88 2.64 -5.50 -12.52
N ARG A 89 2.45 -4.64 -13.51
CA ARG A 89 2.89 -4.87 -14.88
C ARG A 89 4.32 -4.43 -15.14
N HIS A 90 4.92 -3.68 -14.20
CA HIS A 90 6.28 -3.18 -14.34
C HIS A 90 7.32 -4.22 -13.93
N ALA A 91 8.42 -4.26 -14.66
CA ALA A 91 9.61 -5.03 -14.29
C ALA A 91 10.27 -4.43 -13.04
N PRO A 92 11.14 -5.19 -12.33
CA PRO A 92 11.96 -4.65 -11.27
C PRO A 92 12.82 -3.45 -11.72
N PHE A 93 13.12 -2.56 -10.79
CA PHE A 93 13.88 -1.34 -11.02
C PHE A 93 15.34 -1.51 -10.60
N ASP A 94 16.26 -0.79 -11.24
CA ASP A 94 17.67 -0.71 -10.82
C ASP A 94 18.00 0.62 -10.14
N VAL A 95 17.10 1.59 -10.27
CA VAL A 95 17.17 2.91 -9.63
C VAL A 95 15.85 3.15 -8.93
N VAL A 96 15.90 3.75 -7.75
CA VAL A 96 14.69 4.05 -6.97
C VAL A 96 13.88 5.14 -7.66
N GLU A 97 12.70 4.76 -8.14
CA GLU A 97 11.70 5.65 -8.73
C GLU A 97 10.29 5.23 -8.31
N HIS A 98 9.27 5.92 -8.82
CA HIS A 98 7.89 5.56 -8.51
C HIS A 98 7.58 4.12 -8.95
N GLY A 99 7.04 3.35 -8.04
CA GLY A 99 6.76 1.92 -8.25
C GLY A 99 7.86 0.98 -7.75
N ALA A 100 9.04 1.48 -7.40
CA ALA A 100 10.11 0.67 -6.87
C ALA A 100 9.82 0.19 -5.43
N ILE A 101 10.24 -1.03 -5.13
CA ILE A 101 10.29 -1.55 -3.77
C ILE A 101 11.75 -1.51 -3.33
N VAL A 102 12.03 -0.87 -2.20
CA VAL A 102 13.38 -0.64 -1.69
C VAL A 102 13.55 -1.34 -0.35
N VAL A 103 14.52 -2.22 -0.30
CA VAL A 103 14.94 -2.88 0.94
C VAL A 103 16.24 -2.24 1.40
N THR A 104 16.21 -1.67 2.61
CA THR A 104 17.41 -1.17 3.28
C THR A 104 17.84 -2.13 4.41
N ASP A 105 18.97 -1.87 5.00
CA ASP A 105 19.44 -2.60 6.19
C ASP A 105 18.57 -2.38 7.45
N LYS A 106 17.65 -1.39 7.42
CA LYS A 106 16.77 -1.03 8.54
C LYS A 106 15.30 -1.23 8.26
N GLN A 107 14.84 -0.83 7.08
CA GLN A 107 13.41 -0.75 6.73
C GLN A 107 13.17 -1.16 5.29
N ARG A 108 11.90 -1.40 4.95
CA ARG A 108 11.46 -1.76 3.61
C ARG A 108 10.38 -0.80 3.16
N PHE A 109 10.55 -0.22 1.98
CA PHE A 109 9.65 0.80 1.45
C PHE A 109 9.08 0.36 0.09
N PHE A 110 7.84 0.73 -0.16
CA PHE A 110 7.23 0.62 -1.47
C PHE A 110 6.79 2.02 -1.93
N LEU A 111 7.45 2.54 -2.96
CA LEU A 111 7.20 3.88 -3.48
C LEU A 111 5.98 3.87 -4.40
N SER A 112 4.80 4.04 -3.85
CA SER A 112 3.53 3.91 -4.59
C SER A 112 2.47 4.92 -4.13
N ALA A 113 1.47 4.44 -3.42
CA ALA A 113 0.45 5.24 -2.76
C ALA A 113 0.71 5.30 -1.24
N GLY A 114 0.21 6.32 -0.57
CA GLY A 114 0.36 6.50 0.88
C GLY A 114 -0.54 5.56 1.69
N ILE A 115 -0.31 4.25 1.57
CA ILE A 115 -1.11 3.21 2.24
C ILE A 115 -0.63 2.97 3.66
N GLY A 116 0.67 3.21 3.92
CA GLY A 116 1.30 2.96 5.21
C GLY A 116 1.82 1.54 5.36
N LYS A 117 1.80 1.05 6.60
CA LYS A 117 2.35 -0.26 6.97
C LYS A 117 1.51 -1.41 6.41
N PHE A 118 2.15 -2.39 5.79
CA PHE A 118 1.54 -3.68 5.44
C PHE A 118 2.51 -4.82 5.65
N MET A 119 1.99 -6.04 5.73
CA MET A 119 2.77 -7.25 5.96
C MET A 119 2.69 -8.17 4.77
N VAL A 120 3.82 -8.76 4.42
CA VAL A 120 3.92 -9.77 3.36
C VAL A 120 4.11 -11.13 4.02
N PRO A 121 3.20 -12.09 3.80
CA PRO A 121 3.37 -13.44 4.31
C PRO A 121 4.59 -14.11 3.63
N TYR A 122 5.46 -14.69 4.44
CA TYR A 122 6.58 -15.47 3.92
C TYR A 122 6.09 -16.84 3.42
N GLN A 123 6.59 -17.31 2.29
CA GLN A 123 6.17 -18.58 1.70
C GLN A 123 6.84 -19.82 2.34
N SER A 124 7.40 -19.71 3.54
CA SER A 124 8.00 -20.86 4.21
C SER A 124 7.07 -21.38 5.31
N PRO A 125 6.89 -22.70 5.43
CA PRO A 125 6.12 -23.28 6.52
C PRO A 125 6.89 -23.10 7.83
N VAL A 126 6.21 -22.56 8.83
CA VAL A 126 6.60 -22.48 10.24
C VAL A 126 7.64 -21.43 10.63
N ASP A 127 7.21 -20.49 11.48
CA ASP A 127 8.01 -19.57 12.33
C ASP A 127 8.95 -18.53 11.69
N VAL A 128 8.72 -18.11 10.46
CA VAL A 128 9.45 -16.95 9.92
C VAL A 128 8.64 -15.68 10.18
N PRO A 129 9.25 -14.63 10.78
CA PRO A 129 8.55 -13.37 11.02
C PRO A 129 8.09 -12.74 9.70
N GLN A 130 6.83 -12.29 9.65
CA GLN A 130 6.26 -11.59 8.50
C GLN A 130 7.12 -10.37 8.15
N GLU A 131 7.41 -10.19 6.88
CA GLU A 131 8.13 -8.99 6.42
C GLU A 131 7.20 -7.77 6.46
N VAL A 132 7.67 -6.71 7.09
CA VAL A 132 6.96 -5.44 7.21
C VAL A 132 7.45 -4.48 6.14
N PHE A 133 6.52 -3.92 5.37
CA PHE A 133 6.77 -2.90 4.36
C PHE A 133 5.97 -1.63 4.66
N PHE A 134 6.47 -0.49 4.19
CA PHE A 134 5.80 0.79 4.25
C PHE A 134 5.54 1.32 2.84
N ALA A 135 4.28 1.33 2.42
CA ALA A 135 3.87 1.96 1.17
C ALA A 135 3.77 3.47 1.37
N ILE A 136 4.63 4.20 0.70
CA ILE A 136 4.81 5.65 0.84
C ILE A 136 4.47 6.39 -0.45
N SER A 137 3.86 7.57 -0.31
CA SER A 137 3.54 8.44 -1.44
C SER A 137 4.69 9.38 -1.78
N ALA A 138 4.67 9.92 -2.99
CA ALA A 138 5.65 10.88 -3.49
C ALA A 138 5.75 12.18 -2.66
N GLN A 139 4.78 12.44 -1.79
CA GLN A 139 4.75 13.62 -0.93
C GLN A 139 5.52 13.45 0.38
N THR A 140 5.97 12.23 0.69
CA THR A 140 6.68 11.97 1.95
C THR A 140 8.16 12.33 1.85
N PRO A 141 8.75 12.92 2.91
CA PRO A 141 10.18 13.28 2.92
C PRO A 141 11.10 12.07 2.67
N ILE A 142 10.74 10.89 3.19
CA ILE A 142 11.52 9.65 2.97
C ILE A 142 11.52 9.23 1.50
N TYR A 143 10.42 9.42 0.77
CA TYR A 143 10.35 9.17 -0.67
C TYR A 143 11.38 10.05 -1.41
N MET A 144 11.43 11.33 -1.07
CA MET A 144 12.38 12.27 -1.69
C MET A 144 13.84 11.89 -1.41
N ALA A 145 14.13 11.39 -0.22
CA ALA A 145 15.47 10.93 0.15
C ALA A 145 15.88 9.65 -0.60
N LEU A 146 14.94 8.76 -0.88
CA LEU A 146 15.17 7.49 -1.59
C LEU A 146 15.24 7.66 -3.10
N LYS A 147 14.48 8.59 -3.68
CA LYS A 147 14.38 8.76 -5.13
C LYS A 147 15.75 8.95 -5.78
N GLY A 148 15.99 8.22 -6.86
CA GLY A 148 17.24 8.27 -7.63
C GLY A 148 18.40 7.48 -7.03
N LYS A 149 18.21 6.83 -5.88
CA LYS A 149 19.23 6.00 -5.23
C LYS A 149 19.38 4.65 -5.93
N ARG A 150 20.54 4.03 -5.73
CA ARG A 150 20.89 2.70 -6.24
C ARG A 150 21.28 1.78 -5.08
N VAL A 151 21.36 0.50 -5.37
CA VAL A 151 21.91 -0.47 -4.40
C VAL A 151 23.32 -0.04 -3.97
N GLY A 152 23.57 -0.03 -2.68
CA GLY A 152 24.81 0.43 -2.04
C GLY A 152 24.79 1.90 -1.61
N ASP A 153 23.83 2.71 -2.10
CA ASP A 153 23.69 4.10 -1.66
C ASP A 153 23.15 4.17 -0.23
N SER A 154 23.57 5.19 0.50
CA SER A 154 23.07 5.47 1.84
C SER A 154 22.16 6.70 1.86
N ILE A 155 21.16 6.67 2.71
CA ILE A 155 20.30 7.82 3.03
C ILE A 155 20.31 8.07 4.53
N THR A 156 20.14 9.31 4.92
CA THR A 156 19.91 9.69 6.34
C THR A 156 18.54 10.32 6.45
N PHE A 157 17.70 9.72 7.30
CA PHE A 157 16.35 10.20 7.54
C PHE A 157 16.02 10.08 9.04
N ASN A 158 15.52 11.16 9.64
CA ASN A 158 15.23 11.25 11.07
C ASN A 158 16.41 10.81 11.97
N GLY A 159 17.63 11.19 11.61
CA GLY A 159 18.83 10.83 12.36
C GLY A 159 19.30 9.37 12.19
N MET A 160 18.60 8.58 11.37
CA MET A 160 18.96 7.20 11.09
C MET A 160 19.55 7.08 9.68
N THR A 161 20.78 6.58 9.60
CA THR A 161 21.41 6.25 8.31
C THR A 161 21.08 4.81 7.94
N GLN A 162 20.64 4.63 6.70
CA GLN A 162 20.25 3.34 6.11
C GLN A 162 20.92 3.18 4.75
N THR A 163 21.28 1.95 4.42
CA THR A 163 21.91 1.60 3.13
C THR A 163 20.93 0.77 2.29
N VAL A 164 20.76 1.14 1.04
CA VAL A 164 19.92 0.39 0.08
C VAL A 164 20.60 -0.93 -0.25
N GLN A 165 19.94 -2.03 0.07
CA GLN A 165 20.44 -3.39 -0.16
C GLN A 165 19.84 -4.03 -1.41
N GLU A 166 18.57 -3.73 -1.71
CA GLU A 166 17.85 -4.30 -2.84
C GLU A 166 16.83 -3.30 -3.37
N ILE A 167 16.61 -3.33 -4.68
CA ILE A 167 15.56 -2.60 -5.39
C ILE A 167 14.80 -3.59 -6.27
N LEU A 168 13.46 -3.59 -6.17
CA LEU A 168 12.58 -4.46 -6.94
C LEU A 168 11.61 -3.63 -7.79
#